data_84d65cba27144ee341e8b94f7e71a830
#
_entry.id   84d65cba27144ee341e8b94f7e71a830
#
_cell.length_a   1.000
_cell.length_b   1.000
_cell.length_c   1.000
_cell.angle_alpha   90.00
_cell.angle_beta   90.00
_cell.angle_gamma   90.00
#
_symmetry.space_group_name_H-M   'P 1'
#
loop_
_entity.id
_entity.type
_entity.pdbx_description
1 polymer ?
#
loop_
_entity_poly.entity_id
_entity_poly.type
_entity_poly.pdbx_seq_one_letter_code
_entity_poly.pdbx_strand_id
1 'polypeptide(L)'
;VENLVIVGSGPAGYTAAIYAARANLNPLLVTGFQRGGIPGGQLMTTTHVENFPGFPDGVLGPDLMDLMKAQATRWGTRLLEADADRIDLSQRPYRIEAEGQTIETQAVIIATGASANRLGLPNEERFWSKGISACAICDGATPQFRNEELAVVGGGDSACEEAVYLTKYGSHVHLLVRSDRLRASAAMSDR
;
A
#
# COMPACT_ATOMS: atom_id res chain seq x y z
N VAL A 1 22.72 9.50 -16.44
CA VAL A 1 22.30 8.17 -15.90
C VAL A 1 22.21 8.30 -14.39
N GLU A 2 21.06 7.98 -13.83
CA GLU A 2 20.82 7.98 -12.39
C GLU A 2 21.46 6.76 -11.72
N ASN A 3 21.86 6.90 -10.45
CA ASN A 3 22.32 5.75 -9.67
C ASN A 3 21.14 4.84 -9.30
N LEU A 4 20.05 5.47 -8.85
CA LEU A 4 18.86 4.77 -8.38
C LEU A 4 17.60 5.60 -8.69
N VAL A 5 16.63 4.95 -9.29
CA VAL A 5 15.25 5.48 -9.39
C VAL A 5 14.32 4.63 -8.55
N ILE A 6 13.47 5.30 -7.78
CA ILE A 6 12.42 4.68 -6.98
C ILE A 6 11.08 5.09 -7.60
N VAL A 7 10.22 4.12 -7.88
CA VAL A 7 8.90 4.38 -8.49
C VAL A 7 7.82 4.13 -7.45
N GLY A 8 7.11 5.20 -7.09
CA GLY A 8 6.04 5.21 -6.12
C GLY A 8 6.40 5.96 -4.83
N SER A 9 5.47 6.80 -4.37
CA SER A 9 5.62 7.71 -3.23
C SER A 9 4.83 7.31 -1.99
N GLY A 10 4.42 6.06 -1.89
CA GLY A 10 3.85 5.52 -0.67
C GLY A 10 4.91 5.31 0.43
N PRO A 11 4.51 4.78 1.61
CA PRO A 11 5.44 4.54 2.72
C PRO A 11 6.67 3.73 2.33
N ALA A 12 6.50 2.72 1.47
CA ALA A 12 7.60 1.90 0.98
C ALA A 12 8.61 2.72 0.14
N GLY A 13 8.10 3.57 -0.77
CA GLY A 13 8.93 4.42 -1.62
C GLY A 13 9.72 5.45 -0.82
N TYR A 14 9.07 6.19 0.09
CA TYR A 14 9.78 7.14 0.95
C TYR A 14 10.75 6.47 1.90
N THR A 15 10.42 5.32 2.47
CA THR A 15 11.36 4.56 3.30
C THR A 15 12.60 4.17 2.51
N ALA A 16 12.43 3.62 1.31
CA ALA A 16 13.54 3.29 0.42
C ALA A 16 14.38 4.53 0.07
N ALA A 17 13.71 5.66 -0.22
CA ALA A 17 14.36 6.92 -0.56
C ALA A 17 15.21 7.48 0.60
N ILE A 18 14.68 7.44 1.83
CA ILE A 18 15.41 7.87 3.03
C ILE A 18 16.73 7.08 3.18
N TYR A 19 16.64 5.74 3.12
CA TYR A 19 17.83 4.91 3.29
C TYR A 19 18.80 5.01 2.13
N ALA A 20 18.32 5.09 0.89
CA ALA A 20 19.15 5.30 -0.29
C ALA A 20 19.90 6.65 -0.26
N ALA A 21 19.20 7.72 0.14
CA ALA A 21 19.81 9.03 0.29
C ALA A 21 20.87 9.05 1.40
N ARG A 22 20.60 8.43 2.54
CA ARG A 22 21.57 8.25 3.63
C ARG A 22 22.79 7.42 3.23
N ALA A 23 22.63 6.51 2.27
CA ALA A 23 23.73 5.74 1.68
C ALA A 23 24.47 6.50 0.55
N ASN A 24 24.19 7.79 0.34
CA ASN A 24 24.76 8.65 -0.70
C ASN A 24 24.52 8.16 -2.14
N LEU A 25 23.40 7.45 -2.37
CA LEU A 25 23.03 6.97 -3.70
C LEU A 25 22.35 8.04 -4.56
N ASN A 26 22.04 9.22 -3.99
CA ASN A 26 21.40 10.34 -4.67
C ASN A 26 20.11 9.92 -5.44
N PRO A 27 19.13 9.31 -4.75
CA PRO A 27 17.98 8.71 -5.42
C PRO A 27 17.09 9.76 -6.08
N LEU A 28 16.50 9.39 -7.22
CA LEU A 28 15.36 10.05 -7.82
C LEU A 28 14.10 9.24 -7.52
N LEU A 29 13.09 9.87 -6.91
CA LEU A 29 11.81 9.24 -6.63
C LEU A 29 10.76 9.80 -7.59
N VAL A 30 10.18 8.92 -8.41
CA VAL A 30 9.03 9.22 -9.28
C VAL A 30 7.78 9.01 -8.45
N THR A 31 7.08 10.11 -8.15
CA THR A 31 6.03 10.11 -7.12
C THR A 31 4.70 9.56 -7.57
N GLY A 32 4.44 9.51 -8.88
CA GLY A 32 3.10 9.42 -9.44
C GLY A 32 2.45 10.81 -9.51
N PHE A 33 1.43 10.95 -10.35
CA PHE A 33 0.71 12.21 -10.50
C PHE A 33 -0.79 11.98 -10.78
N GLN A 34 -1.13 11.17 -11.79
CA GLN A 34 -2.52 10.94 -12.21
C GLN A 34 -2.91 9.46 -12.24
N ARG A 35 -1.99 8.57 -12.57
CA ARG A 35 -2.23 7.14 -12.67
C ARG A 35 -1.89 6.44 -11.36
N GLY A 36 -2.70 5.47 -10.99
CA GLY A 36 -2.45 4.69 -9.77
C GLY A 36 -2.85 5.36 -8.46
N GLY A 37 -3.54 6.52 -8.52
CA GLY A 37 -4.08 7.22 -7.35
C GLY A 37 -3.25 8.43 -6.92
N ILE A 38 -3.58 8.98 -5.75
CA ILE A 38 -2.96 10.19 -5.21
C ILE A 38 -1.50 9.88 -4.79
N PRO A 39 -0.52 10.75 -5.13
CA PRO A 39 0.83 10.65 -4.58
C PRO A 39 0.81 10.53 -3.06
N GLY A 40 1.55 9.56 -2.50
CA GLY A 40 1.45 9.17 -1.09
C GLY A 40 0.69 7.86 -0.87
N GLY A 41 -0.05 7.39 -1.88
CA GLY A 41 -0.70 6.08 -1.88
C GLY A 41 -1.89 5.96 -0.93
N GLN A 42 -2.15 4.76 -0.44
CA GLN A 42 -3.34 4.42 0.35
C GLN A 42 -3.50 5.29 1.63
N LEU A 43 -2.40 5.73 2.22
CA LEU A 43 -2.46 6.55 3.43
C LEU A 43 -3.05 7.95 3.21
N MET A 44 -3.06 8.44 1.96
CA MET A 44 -3.70 9.72 1.63
C MET A 44 -5.24 9.67 1.74
N THR A 45 -5.82 8.48 1.74
CA THR A 45 -7.27 8.27 1.80
C THR A 45 -7.73 7.61 3.11
N THR A 46 -6.82 7.34 4.02
CA THR A 46 -7.15 6.81 5.35
C THR A 46 -7.23 7.91 6.40
N THR A 47 -7.81 7.59 7.56
CA THR A 47 -7.87 8.49 8.71
C THR A 47 -6.66 8.28 9.61
N HIS A 48 -6.85 7.71 10.80
CA HIS A 48 -5.76 7.44 11.74
C HIS A 48 -5.02 6.15 11.37
N VAL A 49 -3.70 6.23 11.44
CA VAL A 49 -2.77 5.11 11.33
C VAL A 49 -2.24 4.83 12.73
N GLU A 50 -2.69 3.73 13.33
CA GLU A 50 -2.37 3.38 14.73
C GLU A 50 -1.24 2.34 14.82
N ASN A 51 -0.86 1.75 13.69
CA ASN A 51 0.10 0.65 13.62
C ASN A 51 1.46 1.05 13.00
N PHE A 52 1.73 2.35 12.83
CA PHE A 52 3.05 2.81 12.42
C PHE A 52 3.89 3.15 13.65
N PRO A 53 5.04 2.50 13.87
CA PRO A 53 5.85 2.71 15.07
C PRO A 53 6.35 4.15 15.20
N GLY A 54 6.36 4.66 16.44
CA GLY A 54 6.81 6.02 16.77
C GLY A 54 5.67 7.02 16.98
N PHE A 55 4.42 6.62 16.79
CA PHE A 55 3.23 7.43 17.01
C PHE A 55 2.28 6.72 17.99
N PRO A 56 2.50 6.85 19.32
CA PRO A 56 1.75 6.08 20.33
C PRO A 56 0.25 6.41 20.34
N ASP A 57 -0.12 7.61 19.94
CA ASP A 57 -1.52 8.07 19.85
C ASP A 57 -2.07 7.98 18.40
N GLY A 58 -1.34 7.32 17.50
CA GLY A 58 -1.65 7.31 16.07
C GLY A 58 -1.26 8.61 15.36
N VAL A 59 -1.42 8.63 14.06
CA VAL A 59 -1.15 9.79 13.20
C VAL A 59 -2.12 9.78 12.03
N LEU A 60 -2.54 10.93 11.52
CA LEU A 60 -3.32 10.98 10.29
C LEU A 60 -2.49 10.49 9.11
N GLY A 61 -3.11 9.70 8.23
CA GLY A 61 -2.40 9.13 7.08
C GLY A 61 -1.72 10.19 6.21
N PRO A 62 -2.39 11.27 5.79
CA PRO A 62 -1.76 12.37 5.05
C PRO A 62 -0.60 13.01 5.80
N ASP A 63 -0.74 13.27 7.11
CA ASP A 63 0.31 13.89 7.92
C ASP A 63 1.55 12.98 7.99
N LEU A 64 1.36 11.67 8.13
CA LEU A 64 2.45 10.71 8.07
C LEU A 64 3.19 10.75 6.74
N MET A 65 2.45 10.86 5.63
CA MET A 65 3.06 10.93 4.30
C MET A 65 3.84 12.23 4.09
N ASP A 66 3.36 13.36 4.61
CA ASP A 66 4.08 14.64 4.59
C ASP A 66 5.36 14.58 5.41
N LEU A 67 5.33 13.96 6.59
CA LEU A 67 6.52 13.74 7.41
C LEU A 67 7.55 12.85 6.71
N MET A 68 7.11 11.76 6.07
CA MET A 68 8.01 10.87 5.33
C MET A 68 8.61 11.56 4.10
N LYS A 69 7.82 12.36 3.36
CA LYS A 69 8.29 13.20 2.25
C LYS A 69 9.35 14.18 2.73
N ALA A 70 9.06 14.91 3.81
CA ALA A 70 9.99 15.88 4.39
C ALA A 70 11.30 15.20 4.84
N GLN A 71 11.21 14.01 5.45
CA GLN A 71 12.39 13.25 5.86
C GLN A 71 13.23 12.80 4.65
N ALA A 72 12.61 12.30 3.59
CA ALA A 72 13.30 11.88 2.38
C ALA A 72 14.01 13.04 1.69
N THR A 73 13.33 14.18 1.52
CA THR A 73 13.91 15.38 0.87
C THR A 73 15.01 16.02 1.71
N ARG A 74 14.88 16.01 3.03
CA ARG A 74 15.95 16.48 3.95
C ARG A 74 17.27 15.74 3.72
N TRP A 75 17.22 14.46 3.35
CA TRP A 75 18.41 13.65 3.06
C TRP A 75 18.88 13.77 1.61
N GLY A 76 18.21 14.57 0.78
CA GLY A 76 18.62 14.83 -0.59
C GLY A 76 17.94 13.95 -1.64
N THR A 77 16.84 13.25 -1.30
CA THR A 77 16.01 12.62 -2.32
C THR A 77 15.43 13.67 -3.25
N ARG A 78 15.65 13.50 -4.55
CA ARG A 78 15.01 14.32 -5.58
C ARG A 78 13.65 13.73 -5.92
N LEU A 79 12.64 14.58 -6.08
CA LEU A 79 11.29 14.18 -6.42
C LEU A 79 10.99 14.56 -7.88
N LEU A 80 10.40 13.65 -8.61
CA LEU A 80 9.82 13.89 -9.93
C LEU A 80 8.31 13.61 -9.84
N GLU A 81 7.52 14.67 -9.91
CA GLU A 81 6.04 14.59 -9.91
C GLU A 81 5.56 14.18 -11.31
N ALA A 82 5.65 12.89 -11.59
CA ALA A 82 5.33 12.29 -12.88
C ALA A 82 4.83 10.86 -12.69
N ASP A 83 4.06 10.36 -13.65
CA ASP A 83 3.75 8.94 -13.77
C ASP A 83 4.86 8.21 -14.53
N ALA A 84 5.26 7.05 -14.04
CA ALA A 84 6.11 6.14 -14.79
C ALA A 84 5.26 5.35 -15.78
N ASP A 85 5.30 5.73 -17.06
CA ASP A 85 4.49 5.13 -18.12
C ASP A 85 4.98 3.74 -18.50
N ARG A 86 6.29 3.57 -18.51
CA ARG A 86 6.94 2.31 -18.89
C ARG A 86 8.27 2.15 -18.18
N ILE A 87 8.58 0.91 -17.81
CA ILE A 87 9.88 0.53 -17.24
C ILE A 87 10.46 -0.60 -18.09
N ASP A 88 11.66 -0.41 -18.62
CA ASP A 88 12.41 -1.41 -19.36
C ASP A 88 13.62 -1.85 -18.53
N LEU A 89 13.58 -3.09 -18.06
CA LEU A 89 14.62 -3.73 -17.27
C LEU A 89 15.45 -4.76 -18.07
N SER A 90 15.30 -4.78 -19.39
CA SER A 90 15.95 -5.80 -20.24
C SER A 90 17.47 -5.67 -20.29
N GLN A 91 17.99 -4.45 -20.17
CA GLN A 91 19.44 -4.18 -20.18
C GLN A 91 19.78 -2.95 -19.35
N ARG A 92 21.01 -2.87 -18.88
CA ARG A 92 21.55 -1.69 -18.17
C ARG A 92 22.21 -0.70 -19.13
N PRO A 93 22.08 0.63 -18.88
CA PRO A 93 21.21 1.21 -17.87
C PRO A 93 19.73 0.93 -18.14
N TYR A 94 18.97 0.70 -17.06
CA TYR A 94 17.52 0.53 -17.16
C TYR A 94 16.86 1.83 -17.62
N ARG A 95 15.69 1.74 -18.25
CA ARG A 95 14.99 2.91 -18.78
C ARG A 95 13.60 3.02 -18.20
N ILE A 96 13.26 4.24 -17.77
CA ILE A 96 11.94 4.60 -17.25
C ILE A 96 11.44 5.75 -18.11
N GLU A 97 10.29 5.56 -18.73
CA GLU A 97 9.60 6.62 -19.46
C GLU A 97 8.61 7.29 -18.49
N ALA A 98 8.74 8.61 -18.34
CA ALA A 98 7.88 9.43 -17.48
C ALA A 98 7.64 10.77 -18.17
N GLU A 99 6.36 11.11 -18.41
CA GLU A 99 5.94 12.37 -19.08
C GLU A 99 6.72 12.69 -20.37
N GLY A 100 6.93 11.68 -21.21
CA GLY A 100 7.65 11.84 -22.48
C GLY A 100 9.17 11.98 -22.37
N GLN A 101 9.71 11.86 -21.16
CA GLN A 101 11.15 11.83 -20.90
C GLN A 101 11.62 10.39 -20.65
N THR A 102 12.83 10.08 -21.11
CA THR A 102 13.47 8.80 -20.78
C THR A 102 14.53 9.04 -19.70
N ILE A 103 14.37 8.36 -18.57
CA ILE A 103 15.30 8.37 -17.45
C ILE A 103 16.11 7.09 -17.50
N GLU A 104 17.42 7.19 -17.62
CA GLU A 104 18.33 6.05 -17.54
C GLU A 104 18.85 5.88 -16.11
N THR A 105 18.90 4.65 -15.61
CA THR A 105 19.32 4.36 -14.23
C THR A 105 20.06 3.04 -14.10
N GLN A 106 20.96 2.95 -13.13
CA GLN A 106 21.68 1.71 -12.79
C GLN A 106 20.86 0.73 -11.99
N ALA A 107 19.93 1.23 -11.17
CA ALA A 107 19.06 0.41 -10.33
C ALA A 107 17.64 1.00 -10.24
N VAL A 108 16.65 0.13 -10.03
CA VAL A 108 15.24 0.53 -9.86
C VAL A 108 14.68 -0.16 -8.62
N ILE A 109 13.95 0.61 -7.81
CA ILE A 109 13.07 0.08 -6.77
C ILE A 109 11.63 0.33 -7.18
N ILE A 110 10.83 -0.73 -7.29
CA ILE A 110 9.40 -0.65 -7.60
C ILE A 110 8.63 -0.66 -6.29
N ALA A 111 7.98 0.45 -5.96
CA ALA A 111 7.22 0.66 -4.73
C ALA A 111 5.82 1.22 -5.04
N THR A 112 5.20 0.74 -6.12
CA THR A 112 3.96 1.27 -6.70
C THR A 112 2.71 0.91 -5.89
N GLY A 113 2.84 0.12 -4.82
CA GLY A 113 1.72 -0.29 -3.98
C GLY A 113 0.76 -1.25 -4.68
N ALA A 114 -0.46 -1.29 -4.15
CA ALA A 114 -1.56 -2.07 -4.68
C ALA A 114 -2.88 -1.37 -4.41
N SER A 115 -3.89 -1.67 -5.23
CA SER A 115 -5.27 -1.25 -5.00
C SER A 115 -6.11 -2.47 -4.63
N ALA A 116 -6.98 -2.31 -3.64
CA ALA A 116 -7.92 -3.36 -3.28
C ALA A 116 -8.92 -3.62 -4.40
N ASN A 117 -9.18 -4.90 -4.66
CA ASN A 117 -10.27 -5.28 -5.53
C ASN A 117 -11.62 -4.98 -4.86
N ARG A 118 -12.45 -4.21 -5.54
CA ARG A 118 -13.79 -3.88 -5.07
C ARG A 118 -14.78 -4.99 -5.46
N LEU A 119 -15.83 -5.15 -4.67
CA LEU A 119 -16.92 -6.09 -4.96
C LEU A 119 -17.93 -5.52 -5.95
N GLY A 120 -17.96 -4.20 -6.10
CA GLY A 120 -18.93 -3.49 -6.95
C GLY A 120 -20.34 -3.48 -6.35
N LEU A 121 -20.47 -3.55 -5.04
CA LEU A 121 -21.75 -3.55 -4.35
C LEU A 121 -22.40 -2.17 -4.37
N PRO A 122 -23.73 -2.08 -4.39
CA PRO A 122 -24.43 -0.83 -4.19
C PRO A 122 -23.99 -0.16 -2.87
N ASN A 123 -23.64 1.12 -2.92
CA ASN A 123 -23.15 1.92 -1.79
C ASN A 123 -21.80 1.46 -1.18
N GLU A 124 -21.04 0.58 -1.82
CA GLU A 124 -19.73 0.14 -1.33
C GLU A 124 -18.83 1.33 -1.00
N GLU A 125 -18.78 2.34 -1.86
CA GLU A 125 -17.99 3.55 -1.66
C GLU A 125 -18.41 4.34 -0.42
N ARG A 126 -19.70 4.40 -0.12
CA ARG A 126 -20.23 5.08 1.07
C ARG A 126 -19.77 4.43 2.37
N PHE A 127 -19.62 3.10 2.37
CA PHE A 127 -19.24 2.32 3.54
C PHE A 127 -17.75 1.98 3.59
N TRP A 128 -16.98 2.38 2.57
CA TRP A 128 -15.55 2.16 2.56
C TRP A 128 -14.88 2.88 3.73
N SER A 129 -14.06 2.17 4.48
CA SER A 129 -13.47 2.57 5.78
C SER A 129 -14.50 2.92 6.88
N LYS A 130 -15.79 2.58 6.66
CA LYS A 130 -16.91 2.82 7.58
C LYS A 130 -17.77 1.56 7.75
N GLY A 131 -17.14 0.39 7.77
CA GLY A 131 -17.78 -0.91 7.84
C GLY A 131 -17.40 -1.86 6.69
N ILE A 132 -16.83 -1.34 5.60
CA ILE A 132 -16.20 -2.14 4.54
C ILE A 132 -14.72 -1.81 4.51
N SER A 133 -13.88 -2.83 4.61
CA SER A 133 -12.42 -2.72 4.55
C SER A 133 -11.84 -3.83 3.68
N ALA A 134 -10.64 -3.62 3.15
CA ALA A 134 -9.86 -4.64 2.47
C ALA A 134 -8.58 -5.00 3.24
N CYS A 135 -8.51 -4.64 4.51
CA CYS A 135 -7.33 -4.88 5.34
C CYS A 135 -7.73 -5.19 6.79
N ALA A 136 -7.87 -6.45 7.13
CA ALA A 136 -8.25 -6.85 8.47
C ALA A 136 -7.22 -6.43 9.53
N ILE A 137 -5.92 -6.50 9.23
CA ILE A 137 -4.86 -6.10 10.15
C ILE A 137 -4.81 -4.59 10.39
N CYS A 138 -5.31 -3.79 9.42
CA CYS A 138 -5.39 -2.34 9.55
C CYS A 138 -6.58 -1.94 10.44
N ASP A 139 -7.75 -2.49 10.17
CA ASP A 139 -9.02 -1.99 10.66
C ASP A 139 -9.70 -2.90 11.68
N GLY A 140 -9.37 -4.20 11.71
CA GLY A 140 -10.09 -5.21 12.52
C GLY A 140 -10.08 -4.93 14.02
N ALA A 141 -9.08 -4.22 14.54
CA ALA A 141 -9.00 -3.81 15.94
C ALA A 141 -9.86 -2.58 16.28
N THR A 142 -10.38 -1.86 15.28
CA THR A 142 -11.14 -0.62 15.49
C THR A 142 -12.50 -0.91 16.14
N PRO A 143 -13.07 0.05 16.89
CA PRO A 143 -14.31 -0.16 17.63
C PRO A 143 -15.49 -0.63 16.80
N GLN A 144 -15.55 -0.24 15.52
CA GLN A 144 -16.66 -0.56 14.61
C GLN A 144 -16.76 -2.05 14.24
N PHE A 145 -15.69 -2.83 14.47
CA PHE A 145 -15.68 -4.27 14.17
C PHE A 145 -15.66 -5.15 15.43
N ARG A 146 -15.49 -4.53 16.61
CA ARG A 146 -15.41 -5.29 17.88
C ARG A 146 -16.76 -5.81 18.31
N ASN A 147 -16.80 -7.12 18.61
CA ASN A 147 -17.99 -7.85 19.04
C ASN A 147 -19.16 -7.83 18.03
N GLU A 148 -18.88 -7.47 16.76
CA GLU A 148 -19.85 -7.51 15.68
C GLU A 148 -19.75 -8.83 14.90
N GLU A 149 -20.80 -9.20 14.19
CA GLU A 149 -20.77 -10.26 13.19
C GLU A 149 -20.07 -9.72 11.93
N LEU A 150 -19.00 -10.38 11.52
CA LEU A 150 -18.16 -9.95 10.42
C LEU A 150 -18.27 -10.89 9.23
N ALA A 151 -18.22 -10.35 8.02
CA ALA A 151 -18.19 -11.13 6.79
C ALA A 151 -16.88 -10.88 6.04
N VAL A 152 -16.16 -11.95 5.72
CA VAL A 152 -14.97 -11.92 4.86
C VAL A 152 -15.33 -12.54 3.52
N VAL A 153 -15.15 -11.79 2.43
CA VAL A 153 -15.48 -12.22 1.08
C VAL A 153 -14.23 -12.68 0.34
N GLY A 154 -14.15 -13.95 0.07
CA GLY A 154 -13.05 -14.56 -0.66
C GLY A 154 -12.80 -16.00 -0.25
N GLY A 155 -11.94 -16.71 -0.97
CA GLY A 155 -11.63 -18.12 -0.70
C GLY A 155 -10.16 -18.46 -0.97
N GLY A 156 -9.29 -17.47 -1.10
CA GLY A 156 -7.83 -17.63 -1.19
C GLY A 156 -7.15 -17.44 0.16
N ASP A 157 -5.82 -17.57 0.18
CA ASP A 157 -5.01 -17.46 1.41
C ASP A 157 -5.27 -16.18 2.19
N SER A 158 -5.31 -15.02 1.53
CA SER A 158 -5.59 -13.74 2.19
C SER A 158 -6.94 -13.73 2.91
N ALA A 159 -8.00 -14.23 2.27
CA ALA A 159 -9.32 -14.26 2.90
C ALA A 159 -9.37 -15.20 4.11
N CYS A 160 -8.71 -16.35 4.04
CA CYS A 160 -8.62 -17.30 5.15
C CYS A 160 -7.80 -16.69 6.30
N GLU A 161 -6.65 -16.08 6.00
CA GLU A 161 -5.80 -15.43 7.00
C GLU A 161 -6.53 -14.28 7.71
N GLU A 162 -7.19 -13.42 6.94
CA GLU A 162 -7.97 -12.30 7.49
C GLU A 162 -9.18 -12.78 8.30
N ALA A 163 -9.88 -13.85 7.85
CA ALA A 163 -10.98 -14.43 8.62
C ALA A 163 -10.49 -14.96 9.98
N VAL A 164 -9.39 -15.72 10.00
CA VAL A 164 -8.79 -16.20 11.25
C VAL A 164 -8.33 -15.02 12.14
N TYR A 165 -7.74 -13.99 11.55
CA TYR A 165 -7.31 -12.80 12.31
C TYR A 165 -8.51 -12.10 12.98
N LEU A 166 -9.61 -11.93 12.24
CA LEU A 166 -10.80 -11.23 12.71
C LEU A 166 -11.55 -11.97 13.83
N THR A 167 -11.35 -13.27 14.00
CA THR A 167 -11.94 -14.02 15.15
C THR A 167 -11.45 -13.47 16.51
N LYS A 168 -10.38 -12.70 16.54
CA LYS A 168 -9.89 -12.04 17.76
C LYS A 168 -10.76 -10.85 18.17
N TYR A 169 -11.56 -10.33 17.27
CA TYR A 169 -12.29 -9.06 17.46
C TYR A 169 -13.79 -9.22 17.28
N GLY A 170 -14.23 -9.93 16.24
CA GLY A 170 -15.63 -10.17 15.94
C GLY A 170 -16.26 -11.20 16.88
N SER A 171 -17.55 -11.08 17.11
CA SER A 171 -18.35 -12.09 17.83
C SER A 171 -18.52 -13.37 17.00
N HIS A 172 -18.60 -13.21 15.68
CA HIS A 172 -18.64 -14.29 14.69
C HIS A 172 -18.06 -13.82 13.38
N VAL A 173 -17.37 -14.70 12.64
CA VAL A 173 -16.80 -14.40 11.33
C VAL A 173 -17.34 -15.37 10.28
N HIS A 174 -18.02 -14.82 9.29
CA HIS A 174 -18.56 -15.56 8.15
C HIS A 174 -17.58 -15.47 6.98
N LEU A 175 -17.03 -16.59 6.53
CA LEU A 175 -16.22 -16.65 5.31
C LEU A 175 -17.12 -16.95 4.10
N LEU A 176 -17.32 -15.95 3.24
CA LEU A 176 -18.20 -16.04 2.08
C LEU A 176 -17.42 -16.44 0.84
N VAL A 177 -17.61 -17.66 0.38
CA VAL A 177 -16.90 -18.22 -0.79
C VAL A 177 -17.92 -18.52 -1.88
N ARG A 178 -17.67 -18.08 -3.10
CA ARG A 178 -18.60 -18.29 -4.23
C ARG A 178 -18.55 -19.71 -4.84
N SER A 179 -17.56 -20.53 -4.45
CA SER A 179 -17.38 -21.91 -4.89
C SER A 179 -17.57 -22.87 -3.71
N ASP A 180 -17.74 -24.14 -3.99
CA ASP A 180 -17.92 -25.22 -3.01
C ASP A 180 -16.67 -25.57 -2.20
N ARG A 181 -15.52 -24.96 -2.54
CA ARG A 181 -14.23 -25.18 -1.88
C ARG A 181 -13.36 -23.93 -1.88
N LEU A 182 -12.48 -23.87 -0.91
CA LEU A 182 -11.43 -22.87 -0.83
C LEU A 182 -10.38 -23.06 -1.94
N ARG A 183 -9.79 -21.97 -2.37
CA ARG A 183 -8.61 -21.96 -3.25
C ARG A 183 -7.33 -21.66 -2.47
N ALA A 184 -7.44 -21.55 -1.16
CA ALA A 184 -6.34 -21.35 -0.25
C ALA A 184 -5.41 -22.57 -0.25
N SER A 185 -4.16 -22.35 0.16
CA SER A 185 -3.21 -23.44 0.43
C SER A 185 -3.77 -24.39 1.51
N ALA A 186 -3.31 -25.64 1.53
CA ALA A 186 -3.71 -26.59 2.57
C ALA A 186 -3.43 -26.04 3.97
N ALA A 187 -2.28 -25.39 4.16
CA ALA A 187 -1.89 -24.79 5.45
C ALA A 187 -2.87 -23.70 5.93
N MET A 188 -3.55 -23.02 5.03
CA MET A 188 -4.54 -21.98 5.37
C MET A 188 -5.94 -22.53 5.45
N SER A 189 -6.27 -23.56 4.66
CA SER A 189 -7.58 -24.20 4.66
C SER A 189 -7.85 -25.04 5.91
N ASP A 190 -6.79 -25.53 6.57
CA ASP A 190 -6.85 -26.39 7.75
C ASP A 190 -6.93 -25.59 9.07
N ARG A 191 -6.89 -24.26 9.02
CA ARG A 191 -6.99 -23.36 10.18
C ARG A 191 -8.43 -22.97 10.47
#